data_c4793107b3486cfe432940bc234ec65d
#
_entry.id   c4793107b3486cfe432940bc234ec65d
#
_cell.length_a   1.000
_cell.length_b   1.000
_cell.length_c   1.000
_cell.angle_alpha   90.00
_cell.angle_beta   90.00
_cell.angle_gamma   90.00
#
_symmetry.space_group_name_H-M   'P 1'
#
loop_
_entity.id
_entity.type
_entity.pdbx_description
1 polymer ?
#
loop_
_entity_poly.entity_id
_entity_poly.type
_entity_poly.pdbx_seq_one_letter_code
_entity_poly.pdbx_strand_id
1 'polypeptide(L)'
;MAEMVNTVENENEKDATKNGILLSIKNLRVWFELKRFGFGHVGDVHAVDGVSFDLHNGEAIAVVGESGCGKSSLMKTILGLYRPTRGNILVDGEDVSKMKPAELKEYRSHVGYIQQDPYGAMAPFMTIERILEEPMLINGIKDKEQRKKRLRRMLEEVKVFPVDDFLPKYPHMLSGGQQQRIVIARSMLLEPKFIVADEPVSMLDASVRVEILKLLRGLQEKRHLAVIYITHDLSTVRYFSRRIFVMYAGQLVEKAKVKNLLNNPYHPYTKDLLTATSDPDGKNAKVIKELPPGEPPNLINPPTGCRFHPRCLRIIKGLCDIQVPPEFEPESEHRVACWLYKSK
;
A
#
# COMPACT_ATOMS: atom_id res chain seq x y z
N MET A 1 3.12 13.31 25.07
CA MET A 1 2.77 12.66 23.80
C MET A 1 2.97 13.58 22.59
N ALA A 2 2.64 14.85 22.64
CA ALA A 2 2.88 15.80 21.53
C ALA A 2 4.38 16.09 21.29
N GLU A 3 5.20 16.15 22.33
CA GLU A 3 6.66 16.40 22.22
C GLU A 3 7.43 15.21 21.60
N MET A 4 7.01 13.97 21.83
CA MET A 4 7.63 12.80 21.19
C MET A 4 7.34 12.72 19.68
N VAL A 5 6.20 13.26 19.22
CA VAL A 5 5.86 13.30 17.80
C VAL A 5 6.73 14.32 17.05
N ASN A 6 6.99 15.48 17.66
CA ASN A 6 7.78 16.56 17.03
C ASN A 6 9.29 16.24 16.91
N THR A 7 9.86 15.48 17.84
CA THR A 7 11.31 15.12 17.78
C THR A 7 11.61 14.08 16.71
N VAL A 8 10.71 13.13 16.47
CA VAL A 8 10.85 12.12 15.44
C VAL A 8 10.63 12.69 14.03
N GLU A 9 9.81 13.76 13.89
CA GLU A 9 9.59 14.42 12.60
C GLU A 9 10.87 15.11 12.05
N ASN A 10 11.70 15.71 12.92
CA ASN A 10 12.90 16.46 12.48
C ASN A 10 14.10 15.57 12.10
N GLU A 11 14.24 14.40 12.66
CA GLU A 11 15.34 13.47 12.31
C GLU A 11 15.07 12.72 11.01
N ASN A 12 13.84 12.32 10.75
CA ASN A 12 13.45 11.65 9.50
C ASN A 12 13.43 12.57 8.27
N GLU A 13 13.27 13.90 8.44
CA GLU A 13 13.33 14.84 7.31
C GLU A 13 14.73 14.95 6.69
N LYS A 14 15.80 14.78 7.47
CA LYS A 14 17.19 14.90 7.00
C LYS A 14 17.68 13.66 6.25
N ASP A 15 17.15 12.45 6.57
CA ASP A 15 17.62 11.21 5.97
C ASP A 15 16.99 10.90 4.60
N ALA A 16 15.72 11.22 4.38
CA ALA A 16 15.02 10.86 3.14
C ALA A 16 15.47 11.70 1.92
N THR A 17 16.02 12.90 2.13
CA THR A 17 16.54 13.74 1.03
C THR A 17 17.91 13.32 0.52
N LYS A 18 18.65 12.47 1.26
CA LYS A 18 19.96 11.93 0.87
C LYS A 18 19.87 10.59 0.13
N ASN A 19 18.73 9.90 0.17
CA ASN A 19 18.58 8.57 -0.40
C ASN A 19 18.00 8.63 -1.81
N GLY A 20 18.61 7.92 -2.76
CA GLY A 20 18.16 7.84 -4.15
C GLY A 20 16.77 7.20 -4.31
N ILE A 21 16.18 7.35 -5.49
CA ILE A 21 14.89 6.72 -5.85
C ILE A 21 15.11 5.21 -5.98
N LEU A 22 14.38 4.42 -5.18
CA LEU A 22 14.38 2.96 -5.23
C LEU A 22 13.39 2.43 -6.29
N LEU A 23 12.15 2.98 -6.26
CA LEU A 23 11.08 2.60 -7.19
C LEU A 23 10.54 3.84 -7.86
N SER A 24 10.41 3.81 -9.20
CA SER A 24 9.77 4.87 -9.97
C SER A 24 8.68 4.29 -10.86
N ILE A 25 7.47 4.77 -10.68
CA ILE A 25 6.30 4.41 -11.48
C ILE A 25 5.97 5.58 -12.40
N LYS A 26 5.90 5.33 -13.72
CA LYS A 26 5.68 6.37 -14.73
C LYS A 26 4.50 6.03 -15.62
N ASN A 27 3.43 6.82 -15.53
CA ASN A 27 2.22 6.73 -16.34
C ASN A 27 1.68 5.29 -16.46
N LEU A 28 1.67 4.58 -15.31
CA LEU A 28 1.31 3.17 -15.24
C LEU A 28 -0.17 2.98 -15.55
N ARG A 29 -0.46 2.07 -16.49
CA ARG A 29 -1.81 1.62 -16.82
C ARG A 29 -1.88 0.11 -16.74
N VAL A 30 -2.93 -0.37 -16.08
CA VAL A 30 -3.24 -1.80 -15.96
C VAL A 30 -4.70 -1.99 -16.27
N TRP A 31 -4.96 -2.51 -17.45
CA TRP A 31 -6.29 -2.75 -17.97
C TRP A 31 -6.50 -4.25 -18.14
N PHE A 32 -7.67 -4.74 -17.73
CA PHE A 32 -8.04 -6.15 -17.84
C PHE A 32 -9.14 -6.30 -18.87
N GLU A 33 -8.86 -7.09 -19.92
CA GLU A 33 -9.82 -7.42 -20.96
C GLU A 33 -10.96 -8.27 -20.38
N LEU A 34 -12.20 -7.84 -20.59
CA LEU A 34 -13.40 -8.63 -20.29
C LEU A 34 -13.88 -9.34 -21.54
N LYS A 35 -14.01 -10.66 -21.43
CA LYS A 35 -14.52 -11.52 -22.50
C LYS A 35 -15.89 -12.10 -22.15
N ARG A 36 -16.82 -12.04 -23.08
CA ARG A 36 -18.10 -12.74 -22.98
C ARG A 36 -17.91 -14.18 -23.46
N PHE A 37 -18.25 -15.16 -22.63
CA PHE A 37 -18.10 -16.60 -22.93
C PHE A 37 -16.68 -17.00 -23.40
N GLY A 38 -15.65 -16.26 -22.99
CA GLY A 38 -14.26 -16.55 -23.37
C GLY A 38 -13.80 -16.04 -24.73
N PHE A 39 -14.68 -15.57 -25.61
CA PHE A 39 -14.34 -15.24 -27.01
C PHE A 39 -14.71 -13.81 -27.45
N GLY A 40 -15.75 -13.21 -26.90
CA GLY A 40 -16.22 -11.86 -27.28
C GLY A 40 -15.62 -10.78 -26.41
N HIS A 41 -14.90 -9.80 -26.97
CA HIS A 41 -14.45 -8.59 -26.24
C HIS A 41 -15.68 -7.77 -25.82
N VAL A 42 -15.79 -7.48 -24.53
CA VAL A 42 -16.88 -6.67 -23.94
C VAL A 42 -16.39 -5.27 -23.58
N GLY A 43 -15.12 -5.15 -23.20
CA GLY A 43 -14.47 -3.92 -22.80
C GLY A 43 -13.27 -4.18 -21.91
N ASP A 44 -12.59 -3.12 -21.51
CA ASP A 44 -11.42 -3.19 -20.64
C ASP A 44 -11.72 -2.55 -19.27
N VAL A 45 -11.40 -3.25 -18.20
CA VAL A 45 -11.46 -2.69 -16.84
C VAL A 45 -10.20 -1.86 -16.61
N HIS A 46 -10.34 -0.54 -16.51
CA HIS A 46 -9.24 0.41 -16.27
C HIS A 46 -8.84 0.43 -14.79
N ALA A 47 -8.31 -0.66 -14.28
CA ALA A 47 -8.02 -0.84 -12.86
C ALA A 47 -6.95 0.13 -12.32
N VAL A 48 -5.94 0.44 -13.14
CA VAL A 48 -4.94 1.50 -12.90
C VAL A 48 -4.81 2.29 -14.17
N ASP A 49 -4.85 3.63 -14.10
CA ASP A 49 -4.88 4.47 -15.29
C ASP A 49 -4.12 5.79 -15.10
N GLY A 50 -2.86 5.80 -15.52
CA GLY A 50 -2.00 6.98 -15.51
C GLY A 50 -1.33 7.27 -14.15
N VAL A 51 -1.11 6.26 -13.32
CA VAL A 51 -0.47 6.43 -12.01
C VAL A 51 1.02 6.69 -12.15
N SER A 52 1.51 7.75 -11.46
CA SER A 52 2.94 8.11 -11.41
C SER A 52 3.33 8.55 -10.01
N PHE A 53 4.41 7.95 -9.47
CA PHE A 53 5.06 8.37 -8.23
C PHE A 53 6.42 7.70 -8.06
N ASP A 54 7.24 8.25 -7.17
CA ASP A 54 8.53 7.70 -6.77
C ASP A 54 8.49 7.28 -5.30
N LEU A 55 9.23 6.21 -4.96
CA LEU A 55 9.49 5.74 -3.61
C LEU A 55 11.00 5.78 -3.37
N HIS A 56 11.42 6.44 -2.30
CA HIS A 56 12.83 6.55 -1.94
C HIS A 56 13.26 5.43 -0.99
N ASN A 57 14.56 5.17 -0.94
CA ASN A 57 15.12 4.23 0.04
C ASN A 57 14.75 4.65 1.46
N GLY A 58 14.34 3.69 2.29
CA GLY A 58 13.95 3.94 3.67
C GLY A 58 12.65 4.72 3.87
N GLU A 59 11.93 5.05 2.79
CA GLU A 59 10.68 5.80 2.87
C GLU A 59 9.48 4.88 3.05
N ALA A 60 8.52 5.30 3.88
CA ALA A 60 7.20 4.69 3.96
C ALA A 60 6.14 5.61 3.34
N ILE A 61 5.43 5.11 2.33
CA ILE A 61 4.29 5.80 1.70
C ILE A 61 3.00 5.02 1.94
N ALA A 62 1.87 5.74 2.07
CA ALA A 62 0.55 5.14 2.09
C ALA A 62 -0.18 5.31 0.76
N VAL A 63 -0.89 4.27 0.30
CA VAL A 63 -1.86 4.35 -0.79
C VAL A 63 -3.24 4.05 -0.21
N VAL A 64 -4.12 5.03 -0.24
CA VAL A 64 -5.45 4.95 0.38
C VAL A 64 -6.57 5.16 -0.65
N GLY A 65 -7.77 4.67 -0.35
CA GLY A 65 -8.95 4.84 -1.18
C GLY A 65 -10.00 3.76 -0.92
N GLU A 66 -11.21 3.95 -1.45
CA GLU A 66 -12.32 2.99 -1.33
C GLU A 66 -11.98 1.61 -1.91
N SER A 67 -12.74 0.58 -1.50
CA SER A 67 -12.62 -0.75 -2.10
C SER A 67 -12.89 -0.69 -3.60
N GLY A 68 -12.14 -1.48 -4.40
CA GLY A 68 -12.29 -1.48 -5.85
C GLY A 68 -11.64 -0.32 -6.61
N CYS A 69 -11.00 0.67 -5.94
CA CYS A 69 -10.38 1.81 -6.64
C CYS A 69 -9.07 1.47 -7.38
N GLY A 70 -8.57 0.23 -7.33
CA GLY A 70 -7.40 -0.23 -8.08
C GLY A 70 -6.14 -0.47 -7.26
N LYS A 71 -6.13 -0.28 -5.93
CA LYS A 71 -4.95 -0.46 -5.04
C LYS A 71 -4.30 -1.84 -5.18
N SER A 72 -5.11 -2.90 -5.11
CA SER A 72 -4.61 -4.28 -5.23
C SER A 72 -4.05 -4.58 -6.63
N SER A 73 -4.61 -3.97 -7.69
CA SER A 73 -4.07 -4.10 -9.06
C SER A 73 -2.74 -3.38 -9.20
N LEU A 74 -2.61 -2.17 -8.65
CA LEU A 74 -1.36 -1.43 -8.59
C LEU A 74 -0.29 -2.24 -7.85
N MET A 75 -0.60 -2.74 -6.66
CA MET A 75 0.28 -3.57 -5.85
C MET A 75 0.75 -4.83 -6.60
N LYS A 76 -0.19 -5.61 -7.17
CA LYS A 76 0.15 -6.85 -7.89
C LYS A 76 1.03 -6.57 -9.10
N THR A 77 0.89 -5.41 -9.71
CA THR A 77 1.77 -4.98 -10.81
C THR A 77 3.15 -4.61 -10.31
N ILE A 78 3.27 -3.90 -9.17
CA ILE A 78 4.56 -3.62 -8.51
C ILE A 78 5.26 -4.93 -8.13
N LEU A 79 4.53 -5.93 -7.63
CA LEU A 79 5.07 -7.27 -7.33
C LEU A 79 5.46 -8.08 -8.59
N GLY A 80 5.27 -7.52 -9.79
CA GLY A 80 5.51 -8.22 -11.06
C GLY A 80 4.56 -9.39 -11.32
N LEU A 81 3.40 -9.45 -10.63
CA LEU A 81 2.37 -10.48 -10.84
C LEU A 81 1.48 -10.15 -12.05
N TYR A 82 1.25 -8.85 -12.30
CA TYR A 82 0.57 -8.38 -13.50
C TYR A 82 1.54 -7.60 -14.38
N ARG A 83 1.38 -7.73 -15.69
CA ARG A 83 2.10 -6.88 -16.65
C ARG A 83 1.31 -5.60 -16.89
N PRO A 84 1.96 -4.42 -16.90
CA PRO A 84 1.29 -3.19 -17.26
C PRO A 84 0.84 -3.22 -18.72
N THR A 85 -0.31 -2.61 -19.00
CA THR A 85 -0.78 -2.35 -20.36
C THR A 85 0.03 -1.23 -21.02
N ARG A 86 0.39 -0.21 -20.22
CA ARG A 86 1.26 0.92 -20.63
C ARG A 86 2.00 1.47 -19.41
N GLY A 87 3.04 2.26 -19.69
CA GLY A 87 3.89 2.84 -18.65
C GLY A 87 4.95 1.87 -18.16
N ASN A 88 5.73 2.28 -17.16
CA ASN A 88 6.91 1.56 -16.68
C ASN A 88 6.95 1.51 -15.16
N ILE A 89 7.55 0.46 -14.64
CA ILE A 89 7.93 0.31 -13.23
C ILE A 89 9.44 0.09 -13.21
N LEU A 90 10.17 1.08 -12.71
CA LEU A 90 11.63 1.02 -12.59
C LEU A 90 12.00 0.75 -11.13
N VAL A 91 12.82 -0.27 -10.88
CA VAL A 91 13.38 -0.55 -9.55
C VAL A 91 14.90 -0.57 -9.70
N ASP A 92 15.60 0.26 -8.93
CA ASP A 92 17.04 0.50 -9.11
C ASP A 92 17.43 0.83 -10.57
N GLY A 93 16.51 1.47 -11.32
CA GLY A 93 16.70 1.82 -12.74
C GLY A 93 16.33 0.71 -13.73
N GLU A 94 16.03 -0.51 -13.30
CA GLU A 94 15.65 -1.63 -14.16
C GLU A 94 14.13 -1.71 -14.35
N ASP A 95 13.67 -1.90 -15.57
CA ASP A 95 12.24 -1.95 -15.91
C ASP A 95 11.65 -3.35 -15.64
N VAL A 96 10.93 -3.48 -14.52
CA VAL A 96 10.27 -4.72 -14.09
C VAL A 96 9.30 -5.27 -15.16
N SER A 97 8.70 -4.38 -15.95
CA SER A 97 7.73 -4.79 -16.98
C SER A 97 8.34 -5.57 -18.14
N LYS A 98 9.67 -5.43 -18.33
CA LYS A 98 10.44 -6.08 -19.40
C LYS A 98 11.22 -7.31 -18.94
N MET A 99 11.23 -7.59 -17.64
CA MET A 99 11.97 -8.70 -17.07
C MET A 99 11.48 -10.04 -17.57
N LYS A 100 12.42 -10.95 -17.86
CA LYS A 100 12.16 -12.36 -18.18
C LYS A 100 11.76 -13.14 -16.91
N PRO A 101 11.20 -14.35 -17.02
CA PRO A 101 10.79 -15.13 -15.84
C PRO A 101 11.87 -15.35 -14.79
N ALA A 102 13.14 -15.55 -15.20
CA ALA A 102 14.26 -15.73 -14.28
C ALA A 102 14.59 -14.41 -13.52
N GLU A 103 14.63 -13.29 -14.24
CA GLU A 103 14.86 -11.95 -13.68
C GLU A 103 13.70 -11.55 -12.74
N LEU A 104 12.44 -11.86 -13.11
CA LEU A 104 11.28 -11.66 -12.24
C LEU A 104 11.33 -12.49 -10.96
N LYS A 105 11.89 -13.72 -11.02
CA LYS A 105 12.10 -14.53 -9.82
C LYS A 105 13.10 -13.87 -8.89
N GLU A 106 14.21 -13.38 -9.42
CA GLU A 106 15.23 -12.66 -8.68
C GLU A 106 14.65 -11.35 -8.09
N TYR A 107 13.97 -10.55 -8.90
CA TYR A 107 13.27 -9.35 -8.46
C TYR A 107 12.35 -9.64 -7.27
N ARG A 108 11.49 -10.65 -7.36
CA ARG A 108 10.55 -11.02 -6.28
C ARG A 108 11.25 -11.48 -5.00
N SER A 109 12.47 -11.97 -5.07
CA SER A 109 13.24 -12.30 -3.86
C SER A 109 13.68 -11.05 -3.08
N HIS A 110 13.74 -9.90 -3.75
CA HIS A 110 14.07 -8.59 -3.16
C HIS A 110 12.84 -7.77 -2.76
N VAL A 111 11.62 -8.31 -2.92
CA VAL A 111 10.38 -7.62 -2.56
C VAL A 111 9.62 -8.41 -1.52
N GLY A 112 9.40 -7.82 -0.35
CA GLY A 112 8.55 -8.40 0.68
C GLY A 112 7.07 -8.13 0.37
N TYR A 113 6.21 -9.12 0.63
CA TYR A 113 4.77 -8.95 0.52
C TYR A 113 4.06 -9.40 1.79
N ILE A 114 3.32 -8.49 2.42
CA ILE A 114 2.48 -8.74 3.57
C ILE A 114 1.03 -8.68 3.11
N GLN A 115 0.34 -9.82 3.17
CA GLN A 115 -1.04 -9.97 2.71
C GLN A 115 -2.04 -9.50 3.76
N GLN A 116 -3.23 -9.11 3.30
CA GLN A 116 -4.36 -8.69 4.12
C GLN A 116 -4.85 -9.82 5.05
N ASP A 117 -4.97 -11.04 4.53
CA ASP A 117 -5.45 -12.20 5.28
C ASP A 117 -4.27 -13.09 5.72
N PRO A 118 -3.89 -13.09 7.01
CA PRO A 118 -2.83 -13.95 7.50
C PRO A 118 -3.18 -15.44 7.46
N TYR A 119 -4.49 -15.79 7.52
CA TYR A 119 -4.93 -17.18 7.44
C TYR A 119 -4.73 -17.74 6.04
N GLY A 120 -5.14 -16.99 5.02
CA GLY A 120 -4.93 -17.35 3.61
C GLY A 120 -3.47 -17.28 3.14
N ALA A 121 -2.61 -16.55 3.88
CA ALA A 121 -1.19 -16.41 3.54
C ALA A 121 -0.35 -17.65 3.89
N MET A 122 -0.85 -18.56 4.74
CA MET A 122 -0.12 -19.72 5.26
C MET A 122 -0.82 -21.02 4.92
N ALA A 123 -0.07 -22.05 4.49
CA ALA A 123 -0.60 -23.38 4.26
C ALA A 123 -1.03 -24.02 5.59
N PRO A 124 -2.33 -24.35 5.81
CA PRO A 124 -2.84 -24.77 7.12
C PRO A 124 -2.30 -26.13 7.59
N PHE A 125 -1.78 -26.93 6.67
CA PHE A 125 -1.23 -28.28 6.92
C PHE A 125 0.31 -28.29 7.08
N MET A 126 0.97 -27.13 7.04
CA MET A 126 2.40 -27.00 7.27
C MET A 126 2.68 -26.43 8.66
N THR A 127 3.78 -26.85 9.29
CA THR A 127 4.27 -26.23 10.53
C THR A 127 4.82 -24.84 10.25
N ILE A 128 4.88 -24.01 11.27
CA ILE A 128 5.45 -22.64 11.18
C ILE A 128 6.90 -22.69 10.70
N GLU A 129 7.71 -23.65 11.20
CA GLU A 129 9.08 -23.86 10.72
C GLU A 129 9.10 -24.06 9.21
N ARG A 130 8.27 -24.96 8.69
CA ARG A 130 8.22 -25.27 7.25
C ARG A 130 7.78 -24.07 6.41
N ILE A 131 6.75 -23.35 6.87
CA ILE A 131 6.26 -22.13 6.22
C ILE A 131 7.35 -21.07 6.11
N LEU A 132 8.16 -20.90 7.16
CA LEU A 132 9.24 -19.91 7.21
C LEU A 132 10.48 -20.38 6.44
N GLU A 133 10.78 -21.68 6.38
CA GLU A 133 11.89 -22.19 5.57
C GLU A 133 11.65 -22.12 4.07
N GLU A 134 10.38 -22.25 3.64
CA GLU A 134 10.01 -22.35 2.23
C GLU A 134 10.58 -21.24 1.33
N PRO A 135 10.44 -19.92 1.63
CA PRO A 135 11.01 -18.88 0.78
C PRO A 135 12.54 -18.97 0.67
N MET A 136 13.23 -19.36 1.72
CA MET A 136 14.68 -19.54 1.71
C MET A 136 15.09 -20.72 0.82
N LEU A 137 14.37 -21.85 0.90
CA LEU A 137 14.63 -23.03 0.07
C LEU A 137 14.39 -22.75 -1.41
N ILE A 138 13.29 -22.07 -1.76
CA ILE A 138 12.94 -21.69 -3.15
C ILE A 138 14.03 -20.78 -3.76
N ASN A 139 14.65 -19.94 -2.92
CA ASN A 139 15.71 -19.02 -3.33
C ASN A 139 17.12 -19.58 -3.14
N GLY A 140 17.24 -20.90 -2.95
CA GLY A 140 18.53 -21.63 -3.04
C GLY A 140 19.38 -21.57 -1.78
N ILE A 141 18.86 -21.14 -0.63
CA ILE A 141 19.59 -21.21 0.65
C ILE A 141 19.53 -22.63 1.18
N LYS A 142 20.51 -23.46 0.76
CA LYS A 142 20.53 -24.91 1.05
C LYS A 142 21.03 -25.24 2.44
N ASP A 143 21.89 -24.41 3.04
CA ASP A 143 22.47 -24.62 4.36
C ASP A 143 21.37 -24.54 5.44
N LYS A 144 21.15 -25.67 6.14
CA LYS A 144 20.12 -25.84 7.17
C LYS A 144 20.40 -24.97 8.39
N GLU A 145 21.65 -24.89 8.83
CA GLU A 145 22.02 -24.10 10.01
C GLU A 145 21.89 -22.60 9.74
N GLN A 146 22.25 -22.16 8.54
CA GLN A 146 22.02 -20.77 8.10
C GLN A 146 20.52 -20.43 8.12
N ARG A 147 19.64 -21.31 7.59
CA ARG A 147 18.18 -21.08 7.61
C ARG A 147 17.66 -21.01 9.04
N LYS A 148 18.04 -21.97 9.90
CA LYS A 148 17.62 -21.96 11.31
C LYS A 148 18.05 -20.68 12.03
N LYS A 149 19.28 -20.22 11.83
CA LYS A 149 19.79 -18.99 12.44
C LYS A 149 18.99 -17.77 11.98
N ARG A 150 18.74 -17.65 10.66
CA ARG A 150 17.92 -16.54 10.11
C ARG A 150 16.50 -16.57 10.66
N LEU A 151 15.87 -17.75 10.68
CA LEU A 151 14.51 -17.95 11.17
C LEU A 151 14.38 -17.56 12.64
N ARG A 152 15.26 -18.05 13.52
CA ARG A 152 15.24 -17.71 14.95
C ARG A 152 15.39 -16.21 15.17
N ARG A 153 16.39 -15.60 14.55
CA ARG A 153 16.60 -14.16 14.63
C ARG A 153 15.37 -13.38 14.18
N MET A 154 14.72 -13.80 13.09
CA MET A 154 13.55 -13.13 12.58
C MET A 154 12.34 -13.26 13.50
N LEU A 155 12.10 -14.44 14.09
CA LEU A 155 11.03 -14.64 15.06
C LEU A 155 11.23 -13.79 16.32
N GLU A 156 12.46 -13.66 16.79
CA GLU A 156 12.80 -12.74 17.88
C GLU A 156 12.53 -11.27 17.52
N GLU A 157 12.90 -10.84 16.31
CA GLU A 157 12.64 -9.48 15.82
C GLU A 157 11.15 -9.15 15.72
N VAL A 158 10.32 -10.12 15.33
CA VAL A 158 8.86 -9.95 15.29
C VAL A 158 8.17 -10.26 16.63
N LYS A 159 8.94 -10.46 17.69
CA LYS A 159 8.47 -10.71 19.07
C LYS A 159 7.58 -11.97 19.19
N VAL A 160 8.02 -13.07 18.61
CA VAL A 160 7.41 -14.40 18.76
C VAL A 160 8.32 -15.25 19.65
N PHE A 161 7.96 -15.43 20.93
CA PHE A 161 8.74 -16.18 21.93
C PHE A 161 7.83 -17.10 22.76
N PRO A 162 8.40 -18.17 23.31
CA PRO A 162 9.70 -18.80 23.01
C PRO A 162 9.70 -19.37 21.58
N VAL A 163 10.76 -19.20 20.83
CA VAL A 163 10.81 -19.59 19.40
C VAL A 163 10.52 -21.09 19.22
N ASP A 164 11.11 -21.93 20.08
CA ASP A 164 10.98 -23.39 19.98
C ASP A 164 9.54 -23.89 20.21
N ASP A 165 8.72 -23.15 20.94
CA ASP A 165 7.32 -23.50 21.17
C ASP A 165 6.44 -23.17 19.94
N PHE A 166 6.88 -22.25 19.09
CA PHE A 166 6.13 -21.83 17.90
C PHE A 166 6.45 -22.62 16.65
N LEU A 167 7.71 -23.05 16.50
CA LEU A 167 8.18 -23.74 15.30
C LEU A 167 7.37 -24.99 14.92
N PRO A 168 7.02 -25.91 15.89
CA PRO A 168 6.26 -27.11 15.58
C PRO A 168 4.76 -26.87 15.43
N LYS A 169 4.24 -25.69 15.79
CA LYS A 169 2.81 -25.37 15.69
C LYS A 169 2.36 -25.23 14.25
N TYR A 170 1.04 -25.39 14.06
CA TYR A 170 0.35 -25.10 12.79
C TYR A 170 -0.32 -23.72 12.86
N PRO A 171 -0.64 -23.08 11.73
CA PRO A 171 -1.26 -21.75 11.71
C PRO A 171 -2.53 -21.64 12.55
N HIS A 172 -3.40 -22.65 12.54
CA HIS A 172 -4.66 -22.65 13.29
C HIS A 172 -4.48 -22.70 14.82
N MET A 173 -3.26 -22.99 15.31
CA MET A 173 -2.93 -22.96 16.74
C MET A 173 -2.50 -21.57 17.24
N LEU A 174 -2.46 -20.58 16.36
CA LEU A 174 -1.98 -19.24 16.66
C LEU A 174 -3.12 -18.24 16.67
N SER A 175 -3.01 -17.21 17.53
CA SER A 175 -3.91 -16.05 17.47
C SER A 175 -3.67 -15.23 16.18
N GLY A 176 -4.65 -14.41 15.75
CA GLY A 176 -4.53 -13.59 14.56
C GLY A 176 -3.30 -12.66 14.58
N GLY A 177 -3.00 -12.06 15.74
CA GLY A 177 -1.80 -11.23 15.91
C GLY A 177 -0.48 -12.02 15.82
N GLN A 178 -0.46 -13.26 16.32
CA GLN A 178 0.69 -14.15 16.18
C GLN A 178 0.87 -14.58 14.73
N GLN A 179 -0.21 -14.95 14.04
CA GLN A 179 -0.17 -15.28 12.62
C GLN A 179 0.35 -14.12 11.80
N GLN A 180 -0.10 -12.89 12.06
CA GLN A 180 0.38 -11.70 11.37
C GLN A 180 1.88 -11.47 11.59
N ARG A 181 2.39 -11.70 12.79
CA ARG A 181 3.83 -11.65 13.08
C ARG A 181 4.61 -12.70 12.27
N ILE A 182 4.07 -13.91 12.10
CA ILE A 182 4.67 -14.95 11.25
C ILE A 182 4.68 -14.52 9.77
N VAL A 183 3.59 -13.94 9.26
CA VAL A 183 3.53 -13.43 7.88
C VAL A 183 4.56 -12.31 7.67
N ILE A 184 4.70 -11.39 8.63
CA ILE A 184 5.73 -10.36 8.60
C ILE A 184 7.12 -10.99 8.61
N ALA A 185 7.39 -11.94 9.51
CA ALA A 185 8.66 -12.66 9.56
C ALA A 185 8.99 -13.31 8.21
N ARG A 186 8.02 -14.04 7.62
CA ARG A 186 8.16 -14.69 6.31
C ARG A 186 8.57 -13.70 5.22
N SER A 187 7.95 -12.52 5.16
CA SER A 187 8.25 -11.49 4.17
C SER A 187 9.64 -10.88 4.33
N MET A 188 10.23 -10.96 5.54
CA MET A 188 11.53 -10.37 5.88
C MET A 188 12.72 -11.34 5.76
N LEU A 189 12.48 -12.66 5.65
CA LEU A 189 13.54 -13.69 5.68
C LEU A 189 14.54 -13.59 4.53
N LEU A 190 14.14 -13.04 3.39
CA LEU A 190 15.01 -12.81 2.24
C LEU A 190 15.70 -11.43 2.25
N GLU A 191 15.51 -10.65 3.32
CA GLU A 191 16.07 -9.31 3.46
C GLU A 191 15.71 -8.40 2.27
N PRO A 192 14.38 -8.16 2.04
CA PRO A 192 13.92 -7.43 0.89
C PRO A 192 14.40 -5.98 0.88
N LYS A 193 14.52 -5.38 -0.31
CA LYS A 193 14.81 -3.94 -0.50
C LYS A 193 13.63 -3.07 -0.11
N PHE A 194 12.42 -3.55 -0.39
CA PHE A 194 11.18 -2.89 0.02
C PHE A 194 10.07 -3.90 0.29
N ILE A 195 9.05 -3.44 0.98
CA ILE A 195 7.85 -4.22 1.31
C ILE A 195 6.61 -3.54 0.72
N VAL A 196 5.70 -4.37 0.20
CA VAL A 196 4.31 -3.98 -0.05
C VAL A 196 3.44 -4.62 1.02
N ALA A 197 2.79 -3.81 1.83
CA ALA A 197 1.90 -4.25 2.91
C ALA A 197 0.45 -3.91 2.54
N ASP A 198 -0.33 -4.93 2.20
CA ASP A 198 -1.73 -4.82 1.79
C ASP A 198 -2.64 -5.03 3.00
N GLU A 199 -3.18 -3.94 3.52
CA GLU A 199 -4.08 -3.92 4.70
C GLU A 199 -3.59 -4.79 5.87
N PRO A 200 -2.33 -4.70 6.29
CA PRO A 200 -1.68 -5.68 7.17
C PRO A 200 -2.28 -5.75 8.58
N VAL A 201 -3.24 -4.90 8.91
CA VAL A 201 -3.86 -4.85 10.25
C VAL A 201 -5.39 -4.83 10.22
N SER A 202 -6.02 -4.92 9.05
CA SER A 202 -7.48 -4.79 8.90
C SER A 202 -8.28 -5.86 9.63
N MET A 203 -7.74 -7.07 9.71
CA MET A 203 -8.39 -8.23 10.34
C MET A 203 -8.04 -8.41 11.84
N LEU A 204 -7.37 -7.42 12.44
CA LEU A 204 -6.90 -7.50 13.82
C LEU A 204 -7.69 -6.59 14.76
N ASP A 205 -7.79 -6.99 16.02
CA ASP A 205 -8.35 -6.16 17.09
C ASP A 205 -7.57 -4.86 17.27
N ALA A 206 -8.23 -3.80 17.75
CA ALA A 206 -7.68 -2.46 17.82
C ALA A 206 -6.34 -2.38 18.60
N SER A 207 -6.20 -3.11 19.70
CA SER A 207 -4.98 -3.16 20.51
C SER A 207 -3.81 -3.83 19.75
N VAL A 208 -4.10 -4.98 19.14
CA VAL A 208 -3.13 -5.76 18.37
C VAL A 208 -2.70 -4.99 17.09
N ARG A 209 -3.64 -4.25 16.46
CA ARG A 209 -3.37 -3.40 15.31
C ARG A 209 -2.25 -2.40 15.58
N VAL A 210 -2.34 -1.69 16.71
CA VAL A 210 -1.31 -0.70 17.11
C VAL A 210 0.05 -1.37 17.35
N GLU A 211 0.06 -2.56 17.96
CA GLU A 211 1.31 -3.30 18.20
C GLU A 211 1.98 -3.73 16.88
N ILE A 212 1.21 -4.23 15.92
CA ILE A 212 1.72 -4.63 14.61
C ILE A 212 2.25 -3.44 13.81
N LEU A 213 1.55 -2.28 13.85
CA LEU A 213 2.04 -1.06 13.21
C LEU A 213 3.36 -0.57 13.84
N LYS A 214 3.48 -0.59 15.19
CA LYS A 214 4.74 -0.29 15.88
C LYS A 214 5.86 -1.26 15.51
N LEU A 215 5.54 -2.54 15.38
CA LEU A 215 6.50 -3.56 14.95
C LEU A 215 7.00 -3.28 13.52
N LEU A 216 6.09 -3.07 12.57
CA LEU A 216 6.43 -2.75 11.18
C LEU A 216 7.28 -1.48 11.09
N ARG A 217 6.92 -0.44 11.83
CA ARG A 217 7.71 0.80 11.91
C ARG A 217 9.11 0.55 12.45
N GLY A 218 9.24 -0.17 13.56
CA GLY A 218 10.56 -0.51 14.12
C GLY A 218 11.44 -1.33 13.17
N LEU A 219 10.85 -2.25 12.38
CA LEU A 219 11.57 -3.00 11.34
C LEU A 219 11.99 -2.08 10.19
N GLN A 220 11.11 -1.18 9.76
CA GLN A 220 11.36 -0.22 8.69
C GLN A 220 12.52 0.72 9.06
N GLU A 221 12.50 1.31 10.24
CA GLU A 221 13.55 2.21 10.75
C GLU A 221 14.88 1.47 10.93
N LYS A 222 14.88 0.30 11.61
CA LYS A 222 16.09 -0.50 11.89
C LYS A 222 16.81 -0.96 10.64
N ARG A 223 16.06 -1.27 9.56
CA ARG A 223 16.61 -1.85 8.33
C ARG A 223 16.64 -0.86 7.15
N HIS A 224 16.28 0.42 7.38
CA HIS A 224 16.13 1.43 6.33
C HIS A 224 15.28 0.94 5.15
N LEU A 225 14.18 0.25 5.48
CA LEU A 225 13.34 -0.43 4.53
C LEU A 225 12.35 0.54 3.89
N ALA A 226 12.24 0.52 2.56
CA ALA A 226 11.17 1.25 1.91
C ALA A 226 9.85 0.46 2.01
N VAL A 227 8.72 1.14 2.22
CA VAL A 227 7.42 0.47 2.40
C VAL A 227 6.30 1.18 1.65
N ILE A 228 5.51 0.39 0.91
CA ILE A 228 4.23 0.81 0.35
C ILE A 228 3.13 0.22 1.24
N TYR A 229 2.48 1.06 2.01
CA TYR A 229 1.41 0.70 2.93
C TYR A 229 0.05 0.96 2.29
N ILE A 230 -0.69 -0.10 1.96
CA ILE A 230 -2.03 0.00 1.38
C ILE A 230 -3.05 -0.14 2.50
N THR A 231 -3.98 0.80 2.59
CA THR A 231 -5.07 0.74 3.58
C THR A 231 -6.27 1.57 3.14
N HIS A 232 -7.43 1.25 3.68
CA HIS A 232 -8.61 2.12 3.64
C HIS A 232 -8.79 2.90 4.96
N ASP A 233 -8.03 2.57 6.01
CA ASP A 233 -8.10 3.20 7.33
C ASP A 233 -7.06 4.32 7.45
N LEU A 234 -7.51 5.56 7.23
CA LEU A 234 -6.70 6.77 7.33
C LEU A 234 -6.15 7.03 8.75
N SER A 235 -6.80 6.47 9.79
CA SER A 235 -6.34 6.63 11.17
C SER A 235 -4.97 6.00 11.41
N THR A 236 -4.67 4.92 10.67
CA THR A 236 -3.41 4.17 10.78
C THR A 236 -2.25 4.81 10.02
N VAL A 237 -2.53 5.60 8.98
CA VAL A 237 -1.52 6.17 8.08
C VAL A 237 -0.54 7.08 8.83
N ARG A 238 -1.02 7.90 9.77
CA ARG A 238 -0.19 8.82 10.58
C ARG A 238 0.89 8.14 11.41
N TYR A 239 0.69 6.86 11.77
CA TYR A 239 1.63 6.12 12.60
C TYR A 239 2.78 5.51 11.83
N PHE A 240 2.63 5.40 10.51
CA PHE A 240 3.54 4.60 9.72
C PHE A 240 4.14 5.35 8.51
N SER A 241 3.36 6.15 7.79
CA SER A 241 3.76 6.69 6.49
C SER A 241 4.12 8.18 6.57
N ARG A 242 5.08 8.60 5.71
CA ARG A 242 5.50 10.00 5.55
C ARG A 242 4.64 10.73 4.51
N ARG A 243 4.43 10.10 3.34
CA ARG A 243 3.57 10.61 2.26
C ARG A 243 2.35 9.72 2.10
N ILE A 244 1.28 10.31 1.62
CA ILE A 244 0.02 9.65 1.36
C ILE A 244 -0.44 9.96 -0.07
N PHE A 245 -0.92 8.93 -0.76
CA PHE A 245 -1.46 8.99 -2.11
C PHE A 245 -2.90 8.50 -2.07
N VAL A 246 -3.83 9.36 -2.45
CA VAL A 246 -5.27 9.03 -2.49
C VAL A 246 -5.62 8.54 -3.88
N MET A 247 -6.13 7.32 -3.94
CA MET A 247 -6.51 6.66 -5.19
C MET A 247 -8.03 6.57 -5.32
N TYR A 248 -8.55 7.01 -6.46
CA TYR A 248 -9.97 6.91 -6.81
C TYR A 248 -10.12 6.41 -8.24
N ALA A 249 -10.93 5.36 -8.42
CA ALA A 249 -11.29 4.83 -9.73
C ALA A 249 -10.09 4.64 -10.69
N GLY A 250 -8.99 4.06 -10.20
CA GLY A 250 -7.77 3.78 -10.98
C GLY A 250 -6.77 4.93 -11.09
N GLN A 251 -7.06 6.12 -10.56
CA GLN A 251 -6.20 7.30 -10.66
C GLN A 251 -5.77 7.83 -9.28
N LEU A 252 -4.59 8.45 -9.20
CA LEU A 252 -4.20 9.22 -8.03
C LEU A 252 -4.82 10.62 -8.12
N VAL A 253 -5.66 10.97 -7.15
CA VAL A 253 -6.39 12.25 -7.13
C VAL A 253 -5.75 13.28 -6.22
N GLU A 254 -4.97 12.84 -5.23
CA GLU A 254 -4.26 13.74 -4.32
C GLU A 254 -3.00 13.05 -3.76
N LYS A 255 -1.91 13.80 -3.63
CA LYS A 255 -0.60 13.33 -3.12
C LYS A 255 0.01 14.40 -2.23
N ALA A 256 0.35 14.07 -0.98
CA ALA A 256 0.97 15.02 -0.06
C ALA A 256 1.74 14.32 1.07
N LYS A 257 2.41 15.11 1.92
CA LYS A 257 2.82 14.66 3.26
C LYS A 257 1.56 14.33 4.08
N VAL A 258 1.62 13.26 4.87
CA VAL A 258 0.46 12.79 5.68
C VAL A 258 -0.13 13.90 6.51
N LYS A 259 0.71 14.69 7.22
CA LYS A 259 0.26 15.80 8.06
C LYS A 259 -0.52 16.86 7.27
N ASN A 260 -0.02 17.25 6.10
CA ASN A 260 -0.65 18.27 5.27
C ASN A 260 -2.00 17.80 4.76
N LEU A 261 -2.07 16.59 4.20
CA LEU A 261 -3.32 16.04 3.65
C LEU A 261 -4.39 15.84 4.74
N LEU A 262 -4.02 15.32 5.90
CA LEU A 262 -4.99 15.08 6.98
C LEU A 262 -5.54 16.39 7.56
N ASN A 263 -4.74 17.46 7.61
CA ASN A 263 -5.17 18.76 8.13
C ASN A 263 -5.88 19.61 7.07
N ASN A 264 -5.46 19.56 5.83
CA ASN A 264 -5.97 20.39 4.74
C ASN A 264 -6.13 19.62 3.43
N PRO A 265 -7.10 18.67 3.34
CA PRO A 265 -7.37 17.95 2.11
C PRO A 265 -7.93 18.89 1.04
N TYR A 266 -7.46 18.76 -0.19
CA TYR A 266 -7.90 19.58 -1.30
C TYR A 266 -8.98 18.90 -2.15
N HIS A 267 -8.77 17.66 -2.56
CA HIS A 267 -9.74 16.98 -3.42
C HIS A 267 -11.06 16.71 -2.69
N PRO A 268 -12.23 16.99 -3.28
CA PRO A 268 -13.53 16.70 -2.66
C PRO A 268 -13.63 15.25 -2.17
N TYR A 269 -13.23 14.28 -2.97
CA TYR A 269 -13.21 12.87 -2.56
C TYR A 269 -12.36 12.61 -1.30
N THR A 270 -11.20 13.26 -1.18
CA THR A 270 -10.34 13.11 0.02
C THR A 270 -11.03 13.65 1.26
N LYS A 271 -11.78 14.77 1.13
CA LYS A 271 -12.59 15.33 2.21
C LYS A 271 -13.68 14.36 2.66
N ASP A 272 -14.36 13.76 1.69
CA ASP A 272 -15.41 12.78 1.96
C ASP A 272 -14.84 11.52 2.61
N LEU A 273 -13.69 11.04 2.13
CA LEU A 273 -12.99 9.88 2.70
C LEU A 273 -12.57 10.12 4.16
N LEU A 274 -12.03 11.30 4.47
CA LEU A 274 -11.67 11.71 5.83
C LEU A 274 -12.91 11.85 6.72
N THR A 275 -14.00 12.40 6.19
CA THR A 275 -15.26 12.55 6.91
C THR A 275 -15.89 11.19 7.24
N ALA A 276 -15.77 10.20 6.34
CA ALA A 276 -16.26 8.84 6.54
C ALA A 276 -15.45 8.05 7.58
N THR A 277 -14.18 8.43 7.80
CA THR A 277 -13.34 7.77 8.80
C THR A 277 -13.85 8.07 10.21
N SER A 278 -13.94 7.05 11.05
CA SER A 278 -14.38 7.20 12.44
C SER A 278 -13.40 8.08 13.22
N ASP A 279 -13.87 9.23 13.66
CA ASP A 279 -13.12 10.05 14.62
C ASP A 279 -13.29 9.43 16.02
N PRO A 280 -12.20 9.05 16.71
CA PRO A 280 -12.29 8.51 18.06
C PRO A 280 -12.77 9.53 19.09
N ASP A 281 -12.87 10.81 18.73
CA ASP A 281 -13.38 11.86 19.64
C ASP A 281 -14.92 11.82 19.66
N GLY A 282 -15.51 11.32 20.75
CA GLY A 282 -16.96 11.14 20.92
C GLY A 282 -17.80 12.43 20.76
N LYS A 283 -17.17 13.61 20.67
CA LYS A 283 -17.83 14.88 20.36
C LYS A 283 -18.37 14.95 18.95
N ASN A 284 -17.78 14.22 18.02
CA ASN A 284 -18.15 14.19 16.59
C ASN A 284 -19.18 13.09 16.25
N ALA A 285 -19.52 12.22 17.19
CA ALA A 285 -20.48 11.13 16.99
C ALA A 285 -21.93 11.61 16.67
N LYS A 286 -22.24 12.89 16.95
CA LYS A 286 -23.58 13.48 16.72
C LYS A 286 -23.71 14.26 15.39
N VAL A 287 -22.61 14.42 14.65
CA VAL A 287 -22.65 15.13 13.36
C VAL A 287 -23.10 14.13 12.29
N ILE A 288 -24.27 14.36 11.70
CA ILE A 288 -24.71 13.62 10.52
C ILE A 288 -23.75 13.99 9.40
N LYS A 289 -22.89 13.03 9.04
CA LYS A 289 -21.91 13.21 7.97
C LYS A 289 -22.61 13.02 6.63
N GLU A 290 -22.67 14.06 5.81
CA GLU A 290 -23.12 13.94 4.42
C GLU A 290 -22.07 13.17 3.64
N LEU A 291 -22.39 11.93 3.31
CA LEU A 291 -21.55 11.12 2.41
C LEU A 291 -21.90 11.46 0.95
N PRO A 292 -20.94 11.43 0.03
CA PRO A 292 -21.21 11.67 -1.38
C PRO A 292 -22.25 10.64 -1.89
N PRO A 293 -23.21 11.06 -2.69
CA PRO A 293 -24.25 10.18 -3.21
C PRO A 293 -23.67 9.17 -4.21
N GLY A 294 -24.27 7.99 -4.28
CA GLY A 294 -23.98 6.97 -5.29
C GLY A 294 -22.78 6.07 -4.99
N GLU A 295 -22.64 5.05 -5.82
CA GLU A 295 -21.55 4.05 -5.75
C GLU A 295 -20.32 4.50 -6.55
N PRO A 296 -19.13 3.92 -6.27
CA PRO A 296 -17.97 4.09 -7.12
C PRO A 296 -18.27 3.75 -8.59
N PRO A 297 -17.69 4.48 -9.55
CA PRO A 297 -18.00 4.26 -10.95
C PRO A 297 -17.51 2.92 -11.45
N ASN A 298 -18.21 2.37 -12.46
CA ASN A 298 -17.76 1.18 -13.16
C ASN A 298 -16.47 1.50 -13.95
N LEU A 299 -15.43 0.71 -13.73
CA LEU A 299 -14.13 0.88 -14.38
C LEU A 299 -14.05 0.31 -15.82
N ILE A 300 -15.11 -0.35 -16.31
CA ILE A 300 -15.20 -0.78 -17.71
C ILE A 300 -15.43 0.42 -18.61
N ASN A 301 -16.36 1.31 -18.19
CA ASN A 301 -16.65 2.57 -18.85
C ASN A 301 -16.52 3.70 -17.84
N PRO A 302 -15.29 4.06 -17.46
CA PRO A 302 -15.09 5.10 -16.47
C PRO A 302 -15.64 6.43 -16.97
N PRO A 303 -16.18 7.28 -16.06
CA PRO A 303 -16.67 8.60 -16.44
C PRO A 303 -15.61 9.40 -17.21
N THR A 304 -16.05 10.17 -18.19
CA THR A 304 -15.20 11.14 -18.91
C THR A 304 -14.72 12.24 -17.96
N GLY A 305 -13.63 12.89 -18.27
CA GLY A 305 -13.10 13.97 -17.43
C GLY A 305 -12.62 13.49 -16.04
N CYS A 306 -12.97 14.22 -15.00
CA CYS A 306 -12.69 13.86 -13.62
C CYS A 306 -13.57 12.66 -13.22
N ARG A 307 -12.98 11.53 -12.87
CA ARG A 307 -13.74 10.30 -12.53
C ARG A 307 -14.63 10.44 -11.31
N PHE A 308 -14.38 11.42 -10.45
CA PHE A 308 -15.22 11.72 -9.29
C PHE A 308 -16.40 12.65 -9.62
N HIS A 309 -16.48 13.26 -10.82
CA HIS A 309 -17.49 14.25 -11.14
C HIS A 309 -18.96 13.81 -10.90
N PRO A 310 -19.34 12.52 -11.09
CA PRO A 310 -20.73 12.12 -10.86
C PRO A 310 -21.17 12.17 -9.39
N ARG A 311 -20.20 12.08 -8.46
CA ARG A 311 -20.42 12.12 -7.01
C ARG A 311 -20.01 13.45 -6.38
N CYS A 312 -19.41 14.37 -7.18
CA CYS A 312 -18.81 15.59 -6.67
C CYS A 312 -19.85 16.68 -6.43
N LEU A 313 -20.07 17.08 -5.19
CA LEU A 313 -20.95 18.20 -4.84
C LEU A 313 -20.41 19.58 -5.30
N ARG A 314 -19.15 19.66 -5.72
CA ARG A 314 -18.45 20.86 -6.20
C ARG A 314 -18.12 20.77 -7.69
N ILE A 315 -18.90 20.05 -8.48
CA ILE A 315 -18.68 19.87 -9.91
C ILE A 315 -18.72 21.23 -10.65
N ILE A 316 -17.74 21.47 -11.51
CA ILE A 316 -17.77 22.54 -12.51
C ILE A 316 -18.30 21.91 -13.80
N LYS A 317 -19.62 22.10 -14.06
CA LYS A 317 -20.30 21.56 -15.25
C LYS A 317 -19.65 22.10 -16.53
N GLY A 318 -19.51 21.25 -17.55
CA GLY A 318 -18.83 21.60 -18.81
C GLY A 318 -17.30 21.56 -18.74
N LEU A 319 -16.72 21.31 -17.56
CA LEU A 319 -15.27 21.17 -17.40
C LEU A 319 -14.93 19.83 -16.74
N CYS A 320 -15.45 19.56 -15.53
CA CYS A 320 -15.15 18.32 -14.80
C CYS A 320 -15.68 17.07 -15.49
N ASP A 321 -16.77 17.16 -16.19
CA ASP A 321 -17.44 16.09 -16.94
C ASP A 321 -16.80 15.81 -18.32
N ILE A 322 -16.00 16.76 -18.84
CA ILE A 322 -15.41 16.66 -20.18
C ILE A 322 -13.89 16.44 -20.12
N GLN A 323 -13.18 17.15 -19.23
CA GLN A 323 -11.72 17.20 -19.23
C GLN A 323 -11.13 16.56 -17.96
N VAL A 324 -10.12 15.69 -18.14
CA VAL A 324 -9.34 15.16 -17.03
C VAL A 324 -8.51 16.28 -16.41
N PRO A 325 -8.64 16.53 -15.08
CA PRO A 325 -7.84 17.55 -14.43
C PRO A 325 -6.36 17.16 -14.42
N PRO A 326 -5.44 18.06 -14.78
CA PRO A 326 -4.02 17.86 -14.52
C PRO A 326 -3.73 17.94 -13.02
N GLU A 327 -2.53 17.55 -12.63
CA GLU A 327 -2.06 17.79 -11.26
C GLU A 327 -1.72 19.26 -11.07
N PHE A 328 -2.35 19.89 -10.08
CA PHE A 328 -2.00 21.23 -9.56
C PHE A 328 -1.23 21.07 -8.26
N GLU A 329 -0.39 22.04 -7.90
CA GLU A 329 0.37 22.08 -6.65
C GLU A 329 0.02 23.37 -5.87
N PRO A 330 -1.14 23.41 -5.19
CA PRO A 330 -1.57 24.61 -4.45
C PRO A 330 -0.66 24.97 -3.28
N GLU A 331 0.05 23.98 -2.74
CA GLU A 331 1.03 24.13 -1.66
C GLU A 331 2.22 23.20 -1.97
N SER A 332 3.41 23.58 -1.52
CA SER A 332 4.65 22.80 -1.75
C SER A 332 4.48 21.34 -1.31
N GLU A 333 4.83 20.39 -2.20
CA GLU A 333 4.73 18.96 -2.01
C GLU A 333 3.28 18.46 -1.76
N HIS A 334 2.26 19.26 -2.12
CA HIS A 334 0.85 18.90 -2.03
C HIS A 334 0.19 19.03 -3.41
N ARG A 335 0.03 17.92 -4.10
CA ARG A 335 -0.51 17.86 -5.46
C ARG A 335 -1.91 17.30 -5.48
N VAL A 336 -2.77 17.90 -6.29
CA VAL A 336 -4.18 17.53 -6.43
C VAL A 336 -4.63 17.58 -7.89
N ALA A 337 -5.30 16.52 -8.35
CA ALA A 337 -5.92 16.46 -9.66
C ALA A 337 -7.38 16.97 -9.58
N CYS A 338 -7.57 18.29 -9.45
CA CYS A 338 -8.89 18.91 -9.31
C CYS A 338 -8.95 20.31 -9.90
N TRP A 339 -9.93 20.56 -10.78
CA TRP A 339 -10.12 21.84 -11.45
C TRP A 339 -10.40 23.04 -10.53
N LEU A 340 -10.84 22.80 -9.29
CA LEU A 340 -11.02 23.85 -8.28
C LEU A 340 -9.72 24.60 -7.93
N TYR A 341 -8.58 24.08 -8.34
CA TYR A 341 -7.25 24.63 -8.02
C TYR A 341 -6.47 25.10 -9.25
N LYS A 342 -7.14 25.27 -10.39
CA LYS A 342 -6.54 25.73 -11.65
C LYS A 342 -5.85 27.10 -11.56
N SER A 343 -6.25 27.95 -10.61
CA SER A 343 -5.82 29.36 -10.50
C SER A 343 -5.04 29.63 -9.20
N LYS A 344 -4.51 28.61 -8.55
CA LYS A 344 -3.71 28.77 -7.32
C LYS A 344 -2.28 28.36 -7.55
#